data_15d9af1a98af522a044ae3db2ccc3d0a
#
_entry.id   15d9af1a98af522a044ae3db2ccc3d0a
#
_cell.length_a   1.000
_cell.length_b   1.000
_cell.length_c   1.000
_cell.angle_alpha   90.00
_cell.angle_beta   90.00
_cell.angle_gamma   90.00
#
_symmetry.space_group_name_H-M   'P 1'
#
loop_
_entity.id
_entity.type
_entity.pdbx_description
1 polymer ?
#
loop_
_entity_poly.entity_id
_entity_poly.type
_entity_poly.pdbx_seq_one_letter_code
_entity_poly.pdbx_strand_id
1 'polypeptide(L)'
;MSNKLISQMGLPSSLANVFSARNILTAKDALSLPEFDLMALLDVDRDQVRTAVARISEIACPPCRTALSLMEDRALTGGYLPTRLLGLDRALRGGIPFGALTELVGPSGIGKTQFCLKLALLAALPSSYGGLNGRVIYMDTESKFHSTRLIEIGRSSFPHIFNSEGMAQEMAGRIIVLRPASLDELTESLQQIQLIILQHDVKLLIVDSMAAILVGENERSTTGQKQHSCHLPLSFLKSLAEFSQIPIVVTNQVRSQNNYEVVHYPFQGIQWAHAVTIRLIFEAHSGQRFIKISKSPTSPAIAFPFLVKSSGIALLSDEGLEVTGSEMSTIRCEGLNVLVEGAEPFPHLGC
;
A
#
# COMPACT_ATOMS: atom_id res chain seq x y z
N MET A 1 -6.84 18.01 3.27
CA MET A 1 -7.97 18.95 3.44
C MET A 1 -9.24 18.28 2.96
N SER A 2 -10.35 18.52 3.64
CA SER A 2 -11.63 17.85 3.39
C SER A 2 -12.26 18.30 2.06
N ASN A 3 -12.64 17.36 1.22
CA ASN A 3 -13.45 17.59 0.01
C ASN A 3 -14.95 17.74 0.33
N LYS A 4 -15.32 18.08 1.58
CA LYS A 4 -16.69 18.34 1.96
C LYS A 4 -17.26 19.51 1.15
N LEU A 5 -18.50 19.35 0.71
CA LEU A 5 -19.17 20.39 -0.10
C LEU A 5 -19.57 21.60 0.77
N ILE A 6 -19.41 22.79 0.23
CA ILE A 6 -19.82 24.04 0.87
C ILE A 6 -21.31 24.03 1.25
N SER A 7 -22.15 23.44 0.40
CA SER A 7 -23.59 23.28 0.66
C SER A 7 -23.91 22.49 1.94
N GLN A 8 -22.98 21.68 2.45
CA GLN A 8 -23.12 20.88 3.66
C GLN A 8 -22.54 21.54 4.91
N MET A 9 -21.98 22.76 4.78
CA MET A 9 -21.30 23.46 5.88
C MET A 9 -22.23 24.29 6.77
N GLY A 10 -23.55 24.24 6.53
CA GLY A 10 -24.52 25.00 7.33
C GLY A 10 -24.32 26.51 7.24
N LEU A 11 -23.81 27.01 6.11
CA LEU A 11 -23.74 28.44 5.82
C LEU A 11 -25.14 28.97 5.45
N PRO A 12 -25.40 30.28 5.62
CA PRO A 12 -26.61 30.91 5.10
C PRO A 12 -26.77 30.59 3.60
N SER A 13 -27.99 30.24 3.17
CA SER A 13 -28.26 29.82 1.79
C SER A 13 -27.84 30.88 0.76
N SER A 14 -27.98 32.18 1.08
CA SER A 14 -27.50 33.24 0.22
C SER A 14 -26.00 33.16 -0.01
N LEU A 15 -25.20 32.96 1.04
CA LEU A 15 -23.76 32.89 0.94
C LEU A 15 -23.28 31.60 0.29
N ALA A 16 -23.91 30.45 0.60
CA ALA A 16 -23.62 29.16 -0.06
C ALA A 16 -23.87 29.21 -1.58
N ASN A 17 -24.91 29.91 -2.00
CA ASN A 17 -25.22 30.13 -3.42
C ASN A 17 -24.15 31.00 -4.10
N VAL A 18 -23.63 32.02 -3.42
CA VAL A 18 -22.55 32.86 -3.96
C VAL A 18 -21.27 32.07 -4.13
N PHE A 19 -20.89 31.23 -3.16
CA PHE A 19 -19.77 30.32 -3.31
C PHE A 19 -19.92 29.42 -4.54
N SER A 20 -21.10 28.81 -4.69
CA SER A 20 -21.40 27.92 -5.84
C SER A 20 -21.37 28.66 -7.17
N ALA A 21 -21.92 29.89 -7.24
CA ALA A 21 -21.90 30.73 -8.43
C ALA A 21 -20.48 31.11 -8.90
N ARG A 22 -19.52 31.12 -7.97
CA ARG A 22 -18.10 31.38 -8.24
C ARG A 22 -17.26 30.11 -8.39
N ASN A 23 -17.91 28.95 -8.53
CA ASN A 23 -17.29 27.65 -8.66
C ASN A 23 -16.39 27.24 -7.49
N ILE A 24 -16.67 27.78 -6.29
CA ILE A 24 -16.03 27.37 -5.02
C ILE A 24 -16.97 26.34 -4.39
N LEU A 25 -16.74 25.06 -4.67
CA LEU A 25 -17.69 23.98 -4.33
C LEU A 25 -17.32 23.24 -3.07
N THR A 26 -16.02 23.21 -2.71
CA THR A 26 -15.52 22.43 -1.58
C THR A 26 -14.88 23.29 -0.51
N ALA A 27 -14.80 22.75 0.70
CA ALA A 27 -14.05 23.38 1.79
C ALA A 27 -12.59 23.65 1.42
N LYS A 28 -11.99 22.76 0.63
CA LYS A 28 -10.62 22.91 0.13
C LYS A 28 -10.50 24.15 -0.75
N ASP A 29 -11.44 24.34 -1.68
CA ASP A 29 -11.42 25.48 -2.60
C ASP A 29 -11.51 26.79 -1.81
N ALA A 30 -12.42 26.86 -0.84
CA ALA A 30 -12.60 28.05 0.00
C ALA A 30 -11.39 28.34 0.89
N LEU A 31 -10.83 27.31 1.56
CA LEU A 31 -9.72 27.47 2.51
C LEU A 31 -8.35 27.65 1.83
N SER A 32 -8.24 27.38 0.53
CA SER A 32 -7.02 27.64 -0.23
C SER A 32 -6.86 29.08 -0.70
N LEU A 33 -7.93 29.88 -0.63
CA LEU A 33 -7.92 31.28 -1.02
C LEU A 33 -7.69 32.19 0.19
N PRO A 34 -6.87 33.26 0.06
CA PRO A 34 -6.76 34.28 1.05
C PRO A 34 -8.10 34.98 1.32
N GLU A 35 -8.32 35.49 2.56
CA GLU A 35 -9.54 36.20 2.93
C GLU A 35 -9.86 37.36 1.96
N PHE A 36 -8.82 38.07 1.52
CA PHE A 36 -8.97 39.22 0.62
C PHE A 36 -9.46 38.81 -0.76
N ASP A 37 -8.97 37.70 -1.30
CA ASP A 37 -9.41 37.18 -2.58
C ASP A 37 -10.86 36.67 -2.51
N LEU A 38 -11.23 36.03 -1.39
CA LEU A 38 -12.61 35.61 -1.13
C LEU A 38 -13.56 36.82 -1.07
N MET A 39 -13.18 37.90 -0.41
CA MET A 39 -13.98 39.14 -0.37
C MET A 39 -14.23 39.67 -1.78
N ALA A 40 -13.19 39.76 -2.59
CA ALA A 40 -13.29 40.24 -3.98
C ALA A 40 -14.10 39.30 -4.88
N LEU A 41 -13.93 37.99 -4.74
CA LEU A 41 -14.64 36.98 -5.54
C LEU A 41 -16.12 36.88 -5.17
N LEU A 42 -16.44 36.94 -3.89
CA LEU A 42 -17.81 36.74 -3.39
C LEU A 42 -18.61 38.06 -3.32
N ASP A 43 -17.95 39.21 -3.45
CA ASP A 43 -18.54 40.54 -3.31
C ASP A 43 -19.28 40.67 -1.97
N VAL A 44 -18.62 40.29 -0.89
CA VAL A 44 -19.14 40.34 0.49
C VAL A 44 -18.14 41.04 1.42
N ASP A 45 -18.64 41.52 2.56
CA ASP A 45 -17.79 42.19 3.55
C ASP A 45 -16.86 41.21 4.26
N ARG A 46 -15.86 41.80 4.94
CA ARG A 46 -14.81 41.05 5.64
C ARG A 46 -15.37 40.17 6.76
N ASP A 47 -16.36 40.62 7.48
CA ASP A 47 -16.89 39.90 8.63
C ASP A 47 -17.71 38.69 8.18
N GLN A 48 -18.41 38.78 7.06
CA GLN A 48 -19.09 37.67 6.43
C GLN A 48 -18.10 36.60 5.93
N VAL A 49 -17.00 37.02 5.27
CA VAL A 49 -15.95 36.09 4.84
C VAL A 49 -15.31 35.40 6.04
N ARG A 50 -14.94 36.16 7.10
CA ARG A 50 -14.32 35.55 8.29
C ARG A 50 -15.24 34.56 8.98
N THR A 51 -16.52 34.92 9.11
CA THR A 51 -17.52 34.03 9.71
C THR A 51 -17.68 32.74 8.89
N ALA A 52 -17.76 32.86 7.55
CA ALA A 52 -17.85 31.72 6.66
C ALA A 52 -16.60 30.86 6.73
N VAL A 53 -15.41 31.44 6.63
CA VAL A 53 -14.12 30.72 6.70
C VAL A 53 -13.96 30.02 8.05
N ALA A 54 -14.32 30.71 9.16
CA ALA A 54 -14.29 30.10 10.50
C ALA A 54 -15.22 28.87 10.58
N ARG A 55 -16.44 29.00 10.07
CA ARG A 55 -17.41 27.89 10.05
C ARG A 55 -16.98 26.73 9.15
N ILE A 56 -16.49 27.05 7.95
CA ILE A 56 -15.94 26.04 7.04
C ILE A 56 -14.75 25.33 7.68
N SER A 57 -13.83 26.09 8.29
CA SER A 57 -12.65 25.56 8.96
C SER A 57 -13.02 24.67 10.14
N GLU A 58 -13.99 25.05 10.98
CA GLU A 58 -14.47 24.25 12.10
C GLU A 58 -15.01 22.87 11.65
N ILE A 59 -15.80 22.85 10.57
CA ILE A 59 -16.41 21.63 10.05
C ILE A 59 -15.42 20.79 9.21
N ALA A 60 -14.50 21.45 8.52
CA ALA A 60 -13.49 20.81 7.69
C ALA A 60 -12.30 20.29 8.51
N CYS A 61 -12.02 20.92 9.65
CA CYS A 61 -10.95 20.51 10.53
C CYS A 61 -11.21 19.08 11.06
N PRO A 62 -10.23 18.18 10.98
CA PRO A 62 -10.34 16.89 11.64
C PRO A 62 -10.54 17.08 13.14
N PRO A 63 -11.40 16.29 13.81
CA PRO A 63 -11.57 16.38 15.25
C PRO A 63 -10.24 16.11 15.96
N CYS A 64 -9.89 16.93 16.93
CA CYS A 64 -8.75 16.66 17.79
C CYS A 64 -8.99 15.37 18.57
N ARG A 65 -8.03 14.45 18.50
CA ARG A 65 -8.10 13.14 19.18
C ARG A 65 -6.86 12.95 20.02
N THR A 66 -7.01 12.36 21.19
CA THR A 66 -5.88 11.98 22.02
C THR A 66 -5.21 10.71 21.48
N ALA A 67 -3.92 10.52 21.79
CA ALA A 67 -3.22 9.29 21.45
C ALA A 67 -3.91 8.05 22.05
N LEU A 68 -4.46 8.19 23.26
CA LEU A 68 -5.23 7.11 23.91
C LEU A 68 -6.48 6.74 23.09
N SER A 69 -7.28 7.74 22.69
CA SER A 69 -8.47 7.50 21.86
C SER A 69 -8.12 6.81 20.53
N LEU A 70 -7.00 7.21 19.89
CA LEU A 70 -6.54 6.55 18.66
C LEU A 70 -6.08 5.11 18.90
N MET A 71 -5.50 4.82 20.06
CA MET A 71 -5.09 3.48 20.43
C MET A 71 -6.30 2.57 20.70
N GLU A 72 -7.30 3.08 21.41
CA GLU A 72 -8.55 2.38 21.71
C GLU A 72 -9.33 2.04 20.43
N ASP A 73 -9.45 3.00 19.51
CA ASP A 73 -10.12 2.75 18.24
C ASP A 73 -9.42 1.67 17.41
N ARG A 74 -8.08 1.67 17.37
CA ARG A 74 -7.32 0.63 16.69
C ARG A 74 -7.53 -0.74 17.30
N ALA A 75 -7.64 -0.82 18.63
CA ALA A 75 -7.95 -2.06 19.33
C ALA A 75 -9.34 -2.59 18.97
N LEU A 76 -10.33 -1.71 18.81
CA LEU A 76 -11.70 -2.05 18.46
C LEU A 76 -11.85 -2.41 16.96
N THR A 77 -11.20 -1.68 16.06
CA THR A 77 -11.36 -1.86 14.61
C THR A 77 -10.43 -2.91 14.01
N GLY A 78 -9.51 -3.47 14.80
CA GLY A 78 -8.54 -4.47 14.37
C GLY A 78 -7.37 -3.91 13.56
N GLY A 79 -7.47 -2.76 12.92
CA GLY A 79 -6.42 -1.93 12.31
C GLY A 79 -5.39 -2.56 11.36
N TYR A 80 -5.44 -3.89 11.14
CA TYR A 80 -4.42 -4.65 10.39
C TYR A 80 -5.05 -5.82 9.62
N LEU A 81 -4.48 -6.14 8.46
CA LEU A 81 -4.68 -7.41 7.75
C LEU A 81 -3.58 -8.39 8.19
N PRO A 82 -3.89 -9.45 8.95
CA PRO A 82 -2.89 -10.45 9.35
C PRO A 82 -2.32 -11.15 8.12
N THR A 83 -1.01 -11.33 8.07
CA THR A 83 -0.35 -12.09 6.98
C THR A 83 -0.36 -13.58 7.24
N ARG A 84 -0.65 -13.99 8.48
CA ARG A 84 -0.49 -15.35 9.01
C ARG A 84 0.94 -15.89 8.86
N LEU A 85 1.90 -14.98 8.89
CA LEU A 85 3.32 -15.24 9.11
C LEU A 85 3.63 -14.70 10.51
N LEU A 86 3.58 -15.56 11.52
CA LEU A 86 3.53 -15.14 12.93
C LEU A 86 4.66 -14.21 13.34
N GLY A 87 5.89 -14.50 12.89
CA GLY A 87 7.05 -13.64 13.15
C GLY A 87 6.88 -12.26 12.53
N LEU A 88 6.44 -12.20 11.26
CA LEU A 88 6.20 -10.95 10.54
C LEU A 88 5.03 -10.16 11.15
N ASP A 89 3.92 -10.83 11.47
CA ASP A 89 2.75 -10.19 12.10
C ASP A 89 3.11 -9.61 13.48
N ARG A 90 3.92 -10.33 14.27
CA ARG A 90 4.42 -9.84 15.56
C ARG A 90 5.28 -8.58 15.38
N ALA A 91 6.22 -8.60 14.44
CA ALA A 91 7.08 -7.46 14.14
C ALA A 91 6.28 -6.25 13.63
N LEU A 92 5.26 -6.46 12.81
CA LEU A 92 4.37 -5.41 12.31
C LEU A 92 3.20 -5.07 13.26
N ARG A 93 3.17 -5.66 14.45
CA ARG A 93 2.13 -5.45 15.48
C ARG A 93 0.71 -5.78 15.04
N GLY A 94 0.57 -6.83 14.22
CA GLY A 94 -0.73 -7.36 13.76
C GLY A 94 -0.83 -7.66 12.27
N GLY A 95 0.14 -7.25 11.46
CA GLY A 95 0.17 -7.46 10.01
C GLY A 95 0.24 -6.18 9.19
N ILE A 96 -0.38 -6.18 8.02
CA ILE A 96 -0.40 -5.01 7.11
C ILE A 96 -1.40 -3.97 7.64
N PRO A 97 -0.96 -2.74 7.98
CA PRO A 97 -1.83 -1.75 8.62
C PRO A 97 -2.87 -1.19 7.65
N PHE A 98 -4.06 -0.92 8.19
CA PHE A 98 -5.10 -0.20 7.48
C PHE A 98 -4.72 1.28 7.31
N GLY A 99 -5.23 1.92 6.26
CA GLY A 99 -4.95 3.32 5.98
C GLY A 99 -3.51 3.62 5.58
N ALA A 100 -2.73 2.60 5.21
CA ALA A 100 -1.32 2.74 4.90
C ALA A 100 -0.94 2.11 3.56
N LEU A 101 0.13 2.66 2.96
CA LEU A 101 0.74 2.14 1.75
C LEU A 101 1.93 1.23 2.13
N THR A 102 1.83 -0.04 1.75
CA THR A 102 2.88 -1.06 1.94
C THR A 102 3.50 -1.40 0.60
N GLU A 103 4.82 -1.34 0.52
CA GLU A 103 5.59 -1.68 -0.67
C GLU A 103 6.34 -3.00 -0.48
N LEU A 104 6.24 -3.88 -1.48
CA LEU A 104 7.02 -5.12 -1.59
C LEU A 104 8.07 -4.94 -2.68
N VAL A 105 9.33 -4.96 -2.31
CA VAL A 105 10.46 -4.73 -3.23
C VAL A 105 11.29 -6.01 -3.36
N GLY A 106 11.75 -6.33 -4.56
CA GLY A 106 12.67 -7.45 -4.76
C GLY A 106 12.77 -7.90 -6.22
N PRO A 107 13.72 -8.78 -6.54
CA PRO A 107 13.91 -9.29 -7.89
C PRO A 107 12.70 -10.08 -8.40
N SER A 108 12.63 -10.26 -9.72
CA SER A 108 11.60 -11.11 -10.33
C SER A 108 11.72 -12.54 -9.82
N GLY A 109 10.59 -13.24 -9.65
CA GLY A 109 10.56 -14.65 -9.20
C GLY A 109 10.84 -14.88 -7.71
N ILE A 110 11.16 -13.87 -6.92
CA ILE A 110 11.47 -14.04 -5.49
C ILE A 110 10.27 -14.48 -4.64
N GLY A 111 9.03 -14.10 -5.03
CA GLY A 111 7.81 -14.49 -4.31
C GLY A 111 6.83 -13.35 -3.98
N LYS A 112 7.03 -12.12 -4.48
CA LYS A 112 6.15 -10.98 -4.21
C LYS A 112 4.69 -11.25 -4.56
N THR A 113 4.43 -11.73 -5.80
CA THR A 113 3.08 -12.14 -6.24
C THR A 113 2.49 -13.25 -5.36
N GLN A 114 3.29 -14.21 -4.88
CA GLN A 114 2.82 -15.25 -3.95
C GLN A 114 2.36 -14.67 -2.61
N PHE A 115 3.04 -13.63 -2.13
CA PHE A 115 2.63 -12.90 -0.94
C PHE A 115 1.34 -12.11 -1.19
N CYS A 116 1.22 -11.43 -2.34
CA CYS A 116 0.00 -10.73 -2.75
C CYS A 116 -1.21 -11.66 -2.84
N LEU A 117 -1.06 -12.85 -3.47
CA LEU A 117 -2.13 -13.86 -3.55
C LEU A 117 -2.56 -14.33 -2.16
N LYS A 118 -1.60 -14.55 -1.24
CA LYS A 118 -1.89 -14.91 0.15
C LYS A 118 -2.68 -13.80 0.85
N LEU A 119 -2.28 -12.54 0.73
CA LEU A 119 -3.01 -11.40 1.30
C LEU A 119 -4.42 -11.27 0.72
N ALA A 120 -4.56 -11.40 -0.62
CA ALA A 120 -5.86 -11.36 -1.28
C ALA A 120 -6.81 -12.43 -0.73
N LEU A 121 -6.30 -13.64 -0.56
CA LEU A 121 -7.07 -14.73 0.04
C LEU A 121 -7.49 -14.40 1.47
N LEU A 122 -6.57 -13.94 2.31
CA LEU A 122 -6.83 -13.61 3.73
C LEU A 122 -7.84 -12.48 3.87
N ALA A 123 -7.81 -11.48 3.00
CA ALA A 123 -8.81 -10.41 3.01
C ALA A 123 -10.20 -10.90 2.58
N ALA A 124 -10.28 -11.87 1.66
CA ALA A 124 -11.52 -12.45 1.17
C ALA A 124 -12.15 -13.47 2.13
N LEU A 125 -11.34 -14.13 2.98
CA LEU A 125 -11.82 -15.15 3.92
C LEU A 125 -12.84 -14.59 4.91
N PRO A 126 -13.84 -15.39 5.33
CA PRO A 126 -14.77 -15.02 6.40
C PRO A 126 -14.04 -14.68 7.71
N SER A 127 -14.62 -13.76 8.48
CA SER A 127 -14.05 -13.32 9.78
C SER A 127 -13.94 -14.47 10.80
N SER A 128 -14.83 -15.45 10.74
CA SER A 128 -14.78 -16.67 11.58
C SER A 128 -13.50 -17.49 11.39
N TYR A 129 -12.83 -17.31 10.25
CA TYR A 129 -11.53 -17.93 9.94
C TYR A 129 -10.36 -16.93 10.01
N GLY A 130 -10.60 -15.76 10.62
CA GLY A 130 -9.60 -14.71 10.79
C GLY A 130 -9.29 -13.94 9.50
N GLY A 131 -10.24 -13.90 8.56
CA GLY A 131 -10.21 -13.03 7.39
C GLY A 131 -10.95 -11.72 7.63
N LEU A 132 -10.98 -10.85 6.61
CA LEU A 132 -11.70 -9.57 6.68
C LEU A 132 -13.12 -9.65 6.08
N ASN A 133 -13.51 -10.80 5.55
CA ASN A 133 -14.82 -11.04 4.91
C ASN A 133 -15.19 -10.02 3.83
N GLY A 134 -14.22 -9.47 3.10
CA GLY A 134 -14.45 -8.41 2.15
C GLY A 134 -14.02 -8.72 0.72
N ARG A 135 -14.22 -7.77 -0.17
CA ARG A 135 -13.73 -7.83 -1.54
C ARG A 135 -12.31 -7.33 -1.63
N VAL A 136 -11.60 -7.81 -2.64
CA VAL A 136 -10.23 -7.42 -2.96
C VAL A 136 -10.19 -6.89 -4.38
N ILE A 137 -9.52 -5.77 -4.58
CA ILE A 137 -9.17 -5.28 -5.92
C ILE A 137 -7.72 -5.63 -6.17
N TYR A 138 -7.46 -6.38 -7.23
CA TYR A 138 -6.13 -6.80 -7.66
C TYR A 138 -5.83 -6.20 -9.04
N MET A 139 -4.93 -5.24 -9.09
CA MET A 139 -4.45 -4.65 -10.35
C MET A 139 -3.24 -5.44 -10.84
N ASP A 140 -3.43 -6.27 -11.84
CA ASP A 140 -2.45 -7.18 -12.45
C ASP A 140 -1.87 -6.55 -13.72
N THR A 141 -0.78 -5.81 -13.57
CA THR A 141 -0.17 -5.05 -14.69
C THR A 141 0.80 -5.89 -15.54
N GLU A 142 1.17 -7.05 -15.05
CA GLU A 142 2.12 -7.96 -15.73
C GLU A 142 1.44 -9.25 -16.21
N SER A 143 0.12 -9.37 -16.09
CA SER A 143 -0.66 -10.58 -16.42
C SER A 143 -0.15 -11.84 -15.71
N LYS A 144 0.26 -11.68 -14.43
CA LYS A 144 0.82 -12.76 -13.59
C LYS A 144 -0.16 -13.33 -12.58
N PHE A 145 -1.37 -12.80 -12.50
CA PHE A 145 -2.41 -13.32 -11.62
C PHE A 145 -2.94 -14.66 -12.16
N HIS A 146 -2.86 -15.69 -11.35
CA HIS A 146 -3.39 -17.02 -11.67
C HIS A 146 -4.41 -17.46 -10.64
N SER A 147 -5.68 -17.53 -11.02
CA SER A 147 -6.79 -17.98 -10.16
C SER A 147 -6.61 -19.41 -9.66
N THR A 148 -6.05 -20.30 -10.50
CA THR A 148 -5.72 -21.68 -10.11
C THR A 148 -4.73 -21.72 -8.95
N ARG A 149 -3.70 -20.84 -8.96
CA ARG A 149 -2.72 -20.75 -7.88
C ARG A 149 -3.34 -20.20 -6.60
N LEU A 150 -4.24 -19.22 -6.72
CA LEU A 150 -4.99 -18.68 -5.57
C LEU A 150 -5.79 -19.80 -4.88
N ILE A 151 -6.53 -20.59 -5.65
CA ILE A 151 -7.33 -21.73 -5.13
C ILE A 151 -6.43 -22.83 -4.54
N GLU A 152 -5.28 -23.11 -5.14
CA GLU A 152 -4.30 -24.05 -4.59
C GLU A 152 -3.81 -23.64 -3.20
N ILE A 153 -3.42 -22.34 -3.06
CA ILE A 153 -3.05 -21.76 -1.76
C ILE A 153 -4.21 -21.90 -0.76
N GLY A 154 -5.43 -21.59 -1.19
CA GLY A 154 -6.62 -21.71 -0.38
C GLY A 154 -6.87 -23.12 0.12
N ARG A 155 -6.86 -24.11 -0.77
CA ARG A 155 -7.04 -25.53 -0.44
C ARG A 155 -5.96 -26.06 0.50
N SER A 156 -4.72 -25.64 0.30
CA SER A 156 -3.60 -26.08 1.14
C SER A 156 -3.59 -25.41 2.51
N SER A 157 -4.04 -24.14 2.61
CA SER A 157 -4.00 -23.37 3.86
C SER A 157 -5.30 -23.48 4.66
N PHE A 158 -6.44 -23.64 4.00
CA PHE A 158 -7.78 -23.64 4.57
C PHE A 158 -8.65 -24.76 4.01
N PRO A 159 -8.23 -26.04 4.14
CA PRO A 159 -8.93 -27.17 3.54
C PRO A 159 -10.41 -27.25 3.97
N HIS A 160 -10.72 -26.92 5.21
CA HIS A 160 -12.11 -26.94 5.73
C HIS A 160 -13.04 -25.98 5.00
N ILE A 161 -12.51 -24.88 4.44
CA ILE A 161 -13.29 -23.91 3.68
C ILE A 161 -13.32 -24.32 2.21
N PHE A 162 -12.14 -24.51 1.63
CA PHE A 162 -11.99 -24.69 0.17
C PHE A 162 -12.44 -26.07 -0.34
N ASN A 163 -12.60 -27.05 0.53
CA ASN A 163 -13.20 -28.36 0.19
C ASN A 163 -14.72 -28.38 0.34
N SER A 164 -15.33 -27.33 0.93
CA SER A 164 -16.78 -27.19 0.96
C SER A 164 -17.29 -26.76 -0.42
N GLU A 165 -18.42 -27.31 -0.83
CA GLU A 165 -19.02 -27.03 -2.14
C GLU A 165 -19.31 -25.54 -2.33
N GLY A 166 -18.91 -24.97 -3.46
CA GLY A 166 -19.12 -23.56 -3.80
C GLY A 166 -18.18 -22.55 -3.14
N MET A 167 -17.53 -22.90 -2.02
CA MET A 167 -16.73 -21.94 -1.25
C MET A 167 -15.47 -21.44 -2.00
N ALA A 168 -14.83 -22.31 -2.75
CA ALA A 168 -13.67 -21.90 -3.56
C ALA A 168 -14.07 -20.86 -4.62
N GLN A 169 -15.22 -21.04 -5.26
CA GLN A 169 -15.79 -20.12 -6.24
C GLN A 169 -16.20 -18.80 -5.57
N GLU A 170 -16.82 -18.87 -4.40
CA GLU A 170 -17.20 -17.68 -3.63
C GLU A 170 -15.96 -16.85 -3.26
N MET A 171 -14.92 -17.47 -2.70
CA MET A 171 -13.68 -16.78 -2.33
C MET A 171 -13.00 -16.16 -3.54
N ALA A 172 -12.93 -16.87 -4.67
CA ALA A 172 -12.39 -16.34 -5.91
C ALA A 172 -13.26 -15.19 -6.47
N GLY A 173 -14.57 -15.27 -6.35
CA GLY A 173 -15.53 -14.24 -6.77
C GLY A 173 -15.46 -12.94 -5.98
N ARG A 174 -14.85 -12.96 -4.80
CA ARG A 174 -14.59 -11.75 -4.00
C ARG A 174 -13.36 -10.96 -4.48
N ILE A 175 -12.55 -11.53 -5.39
CA ILE A 175 -11.31 -10.91 -5.89
C ILE A 175 -11.58 -10.39 -7.29
N ILE A 176 -11.63 -9.06 -7.43
CA ILE A 176 -11.83 -8.34 -8.69
C ILE A 176 -10.45 -8.08 -9.28
N VAL A 177 -10.18 -8.61 -10.49
CA VAL A 177 -8.90 -8.44 -11.17
C VAL A 177 -9.05 -7.41 -12.29
N LEU A 178 -8.23 -6.37 -12.25
CA LEU A 178 -8.10 -5.34 -13.28
C LEU A 178 -6.72 -5.45 -13.93
N ARG A 179 -6.63 -5.20 -15.24
CA ARG A 179 -5.37 -5.32 -16.00
C ARG A 179 -5.06 -4.05 -16.78
N PRO A 180 -4.69 -2.96 -16.12
CA PRO A 180 -4.28 -1.75 -16.81
C PRO A 180 -2.95 -2.00 -17.54
N ALA A 181 -2.88 -1.62 -18.83
CA ALA A 181 -1.71 -1.80 -19.68
C ALA A 181 -0.86 -0.52 -19.81
N SER A 182 -1.35 0.61 -19.31
CA SER A 182 -0.67 1.92 -19.35
C SER A 182 -0.86 2.70 -18.07
N LEU A 183 -0.09 3.79 -17.91
CA LEU A 183 -0.22 4.69 -16.77
C LEU A 183 -1.57 5.43 -16.77
N ASP A 184 -2.07 5.78 -17.95
CA ASP A 184 -3.36 6.44 -18.12
C ASP A 184 -4.50 5.50 -17.71
N GLU A 185 -4.48 4.25 -18.18
CA GLU A 185 -5.46 3.23 -17.79
C GLU A 185 -5.38 2.92 -16.28
N LEU A 186 -4.17 2.90 -15.69
CA LEU A 186 -4.01 2.76 -14.26
C LEU A 186 -4.66 3.94 -13.52
N THR A 187 -4.39 5.15 -13.96
CA THR A 187 -4.91 6.38 -13.33
C THR A 187 -6.44 6.44 -13.42
N GLU A 188 -7.00 6.13 -14.59
CA GLU A 188 -8.45 6.04 -14.79
C GLU A 188 -9.07 4.94 -13.91
N SER A 189 -8.47 3.76 -13.89
CA SER A 189 -8.91 2.65 -13.02
C SER A 189 -8.89 3.05 -11.55
N LEU A 190 -7.85 3.76 -11.09
CA LEU A 190 -7.77 4.22 -9.70
C LEU A 190 -8.88 5.22 -9.35
N GLN A 191 -9.26 6.11 -10.27
CA GLN A 191 -10.39 7.04 -10.06
C GLN A 191 -11.73 6.29 -9.93
N GLN A 192 -11.96 5.29 -10.79
CA GLN A 192 -13.15 4.44 -10.73
C GLN A 192 -13.21 3.59 -9.45
N ILE A 193 -12.04 3.08 -9.01
CA ILE A 193 -11.92 2.26 -7.80
C ILE A 193 -12.37 3.03 -6.55
N GLN A 194 -12.17 4.34 -6.48
CA GLN A 194 -12.64 5.13 -5.34
C GLN A 194 -14.16 4.97 -5.12
N LEU A 195 -14.94 4.96 -6.19
CA LEU A 195 -16.38 4.73 -6.12
C LEU A 195 -16.71 3.29 -5.73
N ILE A 196 -15.97 2.33 -6.29
CA ILE A 196 -16.16 0.89 -5.98
C ILE A 196 -15.87 0.61 -4.51
N ILE A 197 -14.82 1.21 -3.94
CA ILE A 197 -14.49 1.06 -2.51
C ILE A 197 -15.60 1.58 -1.61
N LEU A 198 -16.25 2.68 -1.99
CA LEU A 198 -17.37 3.26 -1.22
C LEU A 198 -18.66 2.44 -1.32
N GLN A 199 -18.91 1.81 -2.47
CA GLN A 199 -20.16 1.08 -2.75
C GLN A 199 -20.07 -0.40 -2.37
N HIS A 200 -18.90 -0.98 -2.38
CA HIS A 200 -18.66 -2.39 -2.14
C HIS A 200 -17.69 -2.56 -0.99
N ASP A 201 -17.90 -3.52 -0.15
CA ASP A 201 -17.06 -3.79 1.03
C ASP A 201 -15.66 -4.28 0.66
N VAL A 202 -14.86 -3.37 0.06
CA VAL A 202 -13.47 -3.62 -0.34
C VAL A 202 -12.58 -3.51 0.89
N LYS A 203 -11.76 -4.52 1.14
CA LYS A 203 -10.86 -4.61 2.30
C LYS A 203 -9.38 -4.60 1.94
N LEU A 204 -9.02 -4.65 0.65
CA LEU A 204 -7.64 -4.67 0.20
C LEU A 204 -7.55 -4.21 -1.26
N LEU A 205 -6.57 -3.34 -1.55
CA LEU A 205 -6.14 -3.00 -2.90
C LEU A 205 -4.70 -3.49 -3.09
N ILE A 206 -4.45 -4.23 -4.18
CA ILE A 206 -3.12 -4.69 -4.59
C ILE A 206 -2.80 -4.13 -5.97
N VAL A 207 -1.57 -3.62 -6.17
CA VAL A 207 -1.02 -3.23 -7.47
C VAL A 207 0.25 -4.06 -7.73
N ASP A 208 0.15 -5.03 -8.62
CA ASP A 208 1.25 -5.97 -8.94
C ASP A 208 1.56 -5.95 -10.45
N SER A 209 2.53 -5.15 -10.94
CA SER A 209 3.46 -4.29 -10.23
C SER A 209 3.38 -2.83 -10.74
N MET A 210 3.71 -1.88 -9.89
CA MET A 210 3.84 -0.49 -10.33
C MET A 210 5.03 -0.31 -11.30
N ALA A 211 6.10 -1.05 -11.07
CA ALA A 211 7.32 -0.97 -11.88
C ALA A 211 7.07 -1.27 -13.37
N ALA A 212 6.19 -2.22 -13.69
CA ALA A 212 5.93 -2.61 -15.09
C ALA A 212 5.35 -1.47 -15.92
N ILE A 213 4.41 -0.73 -15.35
CA ILE A 213 3.77 0.41 -16.03
C ILE A 213 4.77 1.55 -16.25
N LEU A 214 5.60 1.86 -15.24
CA LEU A 214 6.55 2.97 -15.31
C LEU A 214 7.73 2.70 -16.25
N VAL A 215 8.13 1.44 -16.43
CA VAL A 215 9.15 1.06 -17.44
C VAL A 215 8.61 1.27 -18.84
N GLY A 216 7.39 0.82 -19.12
CA GLY A 216 6.76 0.99 -20.42
C GLY A 216 6.62 2.46 -20.86
N GLU A 217 6.34 3.38 -19.92
CA GLU A 217 6.29 4.82 -20.18
C GLU A 217 7.67 5.42 -20.49
N ASN A 218 8.72 5.00 -19.78
CA ASN A 218 10.08 5.49 -20.01
C ASN A 218 10.64 5.10 -21.39
N GLU A 219 10.22 3.99 -21.95
CA GLU A 219 10.59 3.54 -23.29
C GLU A 219 9.86 4.31 -24.39
N ARG A 220 8.63 4.77 -24.13
CA ARG A 220 7.80 5.51 -25.09
C ARG A 220 8.07 7.01 -25.14
N SER A 221 8.56 7.62 -24.06
CA SER A 221 8.79 9.07 -23.99
C SER A 221 10.22 9.45 -24.36
N THR A 222 10.40 9.99 -25.57
CA THR A 222 11.67 10.54 -26.12
C THR A 222 11.96 11.99 -25.69
N THR A 223 11.05 12.65 -24.99
CA THR A 223 11.14 14.07 -24.61
C THR A 223 11.18 14.23 -23.08
N GLY A 224 12.06 15.12 -22.59
CA GLY A 224 12.44 15.34 -21.19
C GLY A 224 11.38 15.69 -20.13
N GLN A 225 10.10 15.40 -20.34
CA GLN A 225 9.00 15.63 -19.38
C GLN A 225 8.78 14.47 -18.38
N LYS A 226 9.78 13.64 -18.17
CA LYS A 226 9.71 12.31 -17.51
C LYS A 226 9.36 12.29 -16.02
N GLN A 227 9.42 13.42 -15.31
CA GLN A 227 9.26 13.39 -13.84
C GLN A 227 7.86 13.69 -13.31
N HIS A 228 6.99 14.32 -14.10
CA HIS A 228 5.67 14.76 -13.62
C HIS A 228 4.58 13.69 -13.67
N SER A 229 4.68 12.70 -14.55
CA SER A 229 3.60 11.72 -14.79
C SER A 229 3.41 10.72 -13.63
N CYS A 230 4.46 10.42 -12.87
CA CYS A 230 4.41 9.41 -11.79
C CYS A 230 3.85 9.93 -10.46
N HIS A 231 3.71 11.24 -10.29
CA HIS A 231 3.26 11.85 -9.03
C HIS A 231 1.77 11.65 -8.74
N LEU A 232 0.96 11.65 -9.79
CA LEU A 232 -0.50 11.55 -9.66
C LEU A 232 -0.93 10.19 -9.07
N PRO A 233 -0.51 9.02 -9.61
CA PRO A 233 -0.91 7.74 -9.06
C PRO A 233 -0.45 7.53 -7.62
N LEU A 234 0.76 8.01 -7.27
CA LEU A 234 1.32 7.85 -5.93
C LEU A 234 0.55 8.64 -4.88
N SER A 235 0.34 9.94 -5.13
CA SER A 235 -0.42 10.80 -4.22
C SER A 235 -1.86 10.31 -4.08
N PHE A 236 -2.41 9.78 -5.16
CA PHE A 236 -3.75 9.20 -5.18
C PHE A 236 -3.81 7.93 -4.31
N LEU A 237 -2.89 6.97 -4.49
CA LEU A 237 -2.84 5.73 -3.70
C LEU A 237 -2.70 6.04 -2.21
N LYS A 238 -1.83 6.99 -1.84
CA LYS A 238 -1.68 7.40 -0.44
C LYS A 238 -2.96 8.02 0.11
N SER A 239 -3.56 8.97 -0.61
CA SER A 239 -4.82 9.60 -0.22
C SER A 239 -5.96 8.58 -0.16
N LEU A 240 -5.99 7.62 -1.08
CA LEU A 240 -6.98 6.55 -1.10
C LEU A 240 -6.85 5.65 0.13
N ALA A 241 -5.63 5.26 0.51
CA ALA A 241 -5.40 4.47 1.72
C ALA A 241 -5.90 5.21 2.97
N GLU A 242 -5.49 6.48 3.12
CA GLU A 242 -5.85 7.33 4.26
C GLU A 242 -7.38 7.57 4.34
N PHE A 243 -8.03 7.76 3.19
CA PHE A 243 -9.47 8.03 3.13
C PHE A 243 -10.31 6.78 3.36
N SER A 244 -9.99 5.68 2.67
CA SER A 244 -10.77 4.44 2.72
C SER A 244 -10.44 3.56 3.92
N GLN A 245 -9.34 3.85 4.62
CA GLN A 245 -8.86 3.05 5.77
C GLN A 245 -8.66 1.57 5.43
N ILE A 246 -8.33 1.25 4.17
CA ILE A 246 -7.94 -0.09 3.75
C ILE A 246 -6.42 -0.18 3.57
N PRO A 247 -5.82 -1.37 3.69
CA PRO A 247 -4.44 -1.58 3.31
C PRO A 247 -4.30 -1.50 1.78
N ILE A 248 -3.25 -0.80 1.32
CA ILE A 248 -2.84 -0.79 -0.08
C ILE A 248 -1.46 -1.41 -0.18
N VAL A 249 -1.32 -2.43 -1.03
CA VAL A 249 -0.07 -3.17 -1.24
C VAL A 249 0.38 -2.97 -2.68
N VAL A 250 1.63 -2.54 -2.85
CA VAL A 250 2.22 -2.30 -4.17
C VAL A 250 3.49 -3.12 -4.30
N THR A 251 3.68 -3.80 -5.43
CA THR A 251 4.94 -4.50 -5.72
C THR A 251 5.82 -3.68 -6.65
N ASN A 252 7.13 -3.71 -6.37
CA ASN A 252 8.15 -3.07 -7.18
C ASN A 252 9.31 -4.02 -7.45
N GLN A 253 10.03 -3.76 -8.56
CA GLN A 253 11.25 -4.47 -8.90
C GLN A 253 12.48 -3.67 -8.44
N VAL A 254 13.58 -4.37 -8.20
CA VAL A 254 14.89 -3.78 -7.91
C VAL A 254 15.60 -3.56 -9.24
N ARG A 255 16.23 -2.40 -9.44
CA ARG A 255 17.23 -2.21 -10.50
C ARG A 255 18.62 -2.40 -9.91
N SER A 256 19.43 -3.27 -10.51
CA SER A 256 20.87 -3.33 -10.27
C SER A 256 21.55 -2.23 -11.10
N GLN A 257 22.31 -1.37 -10.45
CA GLN A 257 23.12 -0.33 -11.11
C GLN A 257 24.59 -0.71 -11.10
N ASN A 258 25.06 -1.71 -11.51
CA ASN A 258 26.40 -2.30 -11.64
C ASN A 258 26.47 -3.70 -11.08
N ASN A 259 27.25 -4.55 -11.69
CA ASN A 259 27.35 -5.99 -11.40
C ASN A 259 27.80 -6.38 -9.96
N TYR A 260 27.97 -5.45 -9.05
CA TYR A 260 28.55 -5.69 -7.71
C TYR A 260 27.73 -5.20 -6.52
N GLU A 261 26.73 -4.32 -6.72
CA GLU A 261 25.84 -3.89 -5.63
C GLU A 261 24.39 -3.89 -6.10
N VAL A 262 23.58 -4.69 -5.45
CA VAL A 262 22.13 -4.62 -5.58
C VAL A 262 21.67 -3.42 -4.77
N VAL A 263 21.71 -2.24 -5.38
CA VAL A 263 21.19 -1.03 -4.73
C VAL A 263 19.68 -1.07 -4.81
N HIS A 264 19.04 -1.29 -3.67
CA HIS A 264 17.58 -1.25 -3.53
C HIS A 264 17.07 0.19 -3.58
N TYR A 265 17.31 0.91 -4.69
CA TYR A 265 16.67 2.20 -4.87
C TYR A 265 15.20 2.00 -5.24
N PRO A 266 14.28 2.66 -4.52
CA PRO A 266 12.93 2.75 -5.02
C PRO A 266 12.98 3.42 -6.40
N PHE A 267 12.47 2.73 -7.40
CA PHE A 267 12.45 3.13 -8.81
C PHE A 267 11.90 4.56 -9.04
N GLN A 268 11.22 5.13 -8.07
CA GLN A 268 10.37 6.31 -8.17
C GLN A 268 10.86 7.50 -7.32
N GLY A 269 12.09 7.45 -6.82
CA GLY A 269 12.72 8.61 -6.15
C GLY A 269 12.23 8.90 -4.73
N ILE A 270 12.61 10.07 -4.23
CA ILE A 270 12.42 10.51 -2.83
C ILE A 270 10.93 10.57 -2.44
N GLN A 271 10.06 11.01 -3.32
CA GLN A 271 8.63 11.16 -3.02
C GLN A 271 7.96 9.82 -2.76
N TRP A 272 8.31 8.78 -3.56
CA TRP A 272 7.85 7.42 -3.31
C TRP A 272 8.34 6.89 -1.97
N ALA A 273 9.62 7.13 -1.66
CA ALA A 273 10.19 6.72 -0.39
C ALA A 273 9.46 7.33 0.81
N HIS A 274 8.99 8.57 0.70
CA HIS A 274 8.21 9.24 1.74
C HIS A 274 6.76 8.75 1.82
N ALA A 275 6.12 8.48 0.68
CA ALA A 275 4.71 8.07 0.65
C ALA A 275 4.47 6.68 1.24
N VAL A 276 5.42 5.76 1.04
CA VAL A 276 5.37 4.40 1.56
C VAL A 276 5.51 4.40 3.09
N THR A 277 4.58 3.75 3.78
CA THR A 277 4.61 3.61 5.25
C THR A 277 5.43 2.40 5.69
N ILE A 278 5.23 1.25 5.02
CA ILE A 278 5.97 0.01 5.28
C ILE A 278 6.65 -0.43 3.99
N ARG A 279 7.92 -0.84 4.09
CA ARG A 279 8.65 -1.48 3.00
C ARG A 279 9.17 -2.84 3.43
N LEU A 280 8.76 -3.87 2.68
CA LEU A 280 9.23 -5.23 2.82
C LEU A 280 10.15 -5.55 1.63
N ILE A 281 11.39 -5.89 1.90
CA ILE A 281 12.36 -6.30 0.89
C ILE A 281 12.39 -7.82 0.84
N PHE A 282 12.15 -8.35 -0.35
CA PHE A 282 12.29 -9.77 -0.67
C PHE A 282 13.65 -9.96 -1.33
N GLU A 283 14.52 -10.72 -0.72
CA GLU A 283 15.87 -10.93 -1.18
C GLU A 283 16.29 -12.40 -1.05
N ALA A 284 17.37 -12.79 -1.72
CA ALA A 284 17.94 -14.13 -1.61
C ALA A 284 19.44 -14.02 -1.33
N HIS A 285 19.89 -14.73 -0.29
CA HIS A 285 21.29 -14.85 0.08
C HIS A 285 21.64 -16.32 0.24
N SER A 286 22.72 -16.77 -0.40
CA SER A 286 23.21 -18.15 -0.31
C SER A 286 22.13 -19.22 -0.55
N GLY A 287 21.23 -18.96 -1.53
CA GLY A 287 20.12 -19.87 -1.85
C GLY A 287 18.90 -19.78 -0.92
N GLN A 288 18.98 -19.06 0.18
CA GLN A 288 17.88 -18.84 1.12
C GLN A 288 17.16 -17.54 0.79
N ARG A 289 15.81 -17.54 0.84
CA ARG A 289 14.96 -16.35 0.65
C ARG A 289 14.60 -15.72 1.98
N PHE A 290 14.55 -14.36 1.99
CA PHE A 290 14.23 -13.56 3.17
C PHE A 290 13.18 -12.50 2.85
N ILE A 291 12.29 -12.26 3.82
CA ILE A 291 11.45 -11.06 3.89
C ILE A 291 12.04 -10.17 4.98
N LYS A 292 12.48 -8.97 4.58
CA LYS A 292 13.13 -8.00 5.46
C LYS A 292 12.26 -6.77 5.62
N ILE A 293 12.00 -6.35 6.85
CA ILE A 293 11.37 -5.08 7.14
C ILE A 293 12.46 -4.01 7.04
N SER A 294 12.44 -3.20 5.98
CA SER A 294 13.44 -2.13 5.80
C SER A 294 12.91 -0.76 6.17
N LYS A 295 11.57 -0.61 6.21
CA LYS A 295 10.91 0.60 6.70
C LYS A 295 9.64 0.23 7.42
N SER A 296 9.49 0.69 8.65
CA SER A 296 8.27 0.55 9.45
C SER A 296 8.28 1.61 10.55
N PRO A 297 7.12 2.20 10.90
CA PRO A 297 7.02 3.09 12.05
C PRO A 297 7.02 2.33 13.39
N THR A 298 6.86 0.99 13.37
CA THR A 298 6.60 0.19 14.58
C THR A 298 7.60 -0.94 14.80
N SER A 299 8.46 -1.24 13.82
CA SER A 299 9.40 -2.36 13.87
C SER A 299 10.81 -1.89 13.52
N PRO A 300 11.85 -2.41 14.19
CA PRO A 300 13.22 -2.30 13.71
C PRO A 300 13.42 -3.08 12.42
N ALA A 301 14.60 -2.97 11.81
CA ALA A 301 14.97 -3.76 10.65
C ALA A 301 15.19 -5.22 11.06
N ILE A 302 14.29 -6.10 10.64
CA ILE A 302 14.30 -7.55 10.94
C ILE A 302 14.08 -8.31 9.64
N ALA A 303 14.77 -9.44 9.46
CA ALA A 303 14.62 -10.33 8.32
C ALA A 303 14.09 -11.70 8.78
N PHE A 304 13.20 -12.29 7.97
CA PHE A 304 12.60 -13.60 8.21
C PHE A 304 12.89 -14.53 7.04
N PRO A 305 13.53 -15.69 7.26
CA PRO A 305 13.73 -16.68 6.22
C PRO A 305 12.40 -17.32 5.83
N PHE A 306 12.16 -17.52 4.53
CA PHE A 306 10.91 -18.07 4.02
C PHE A 306 11.08 -19.04 2.87
N LEU A 307 10.04 -19.85 2.64
CA LEU A 307 9.87 -20.72 1.50
C LEU A 307 8.54 -20.45 0.79
N VAL A 308 8.49 -20.78 -0.49
CA VAL A 308 7.25 -20.83 -1.26
C VAL A 308 6.82 -22.29 -1.37
N LYS A 309 5.65 -22.61 -0.81
CA LYS A 309 5.03 -23.95 -0.78
C LYS A 309 3.72 -23.95 -1.58
N SER A 310 3.03 -25.10 -1.63
CA SER A 310 1.66 -25.20 -2.14
C SER A 310 0.70 -24.26 -1.38
N SER A 311 0.89 -24.10 -0.06
CA SER A 311 0.16 -23.15 0.79
C SER A 311 0.58 -21.68 0.64
N GLY A 312 1.38 -21.32 -0.36
CA GLY A 312 1.94 -19.99 -0.55
C GLY A 312 3.23 -19.78 0.26
N ILE A 313 3.45 -18.55 0.73
CA ILE A 313 4.62 -18.22 1.55
C ILE A 313 4.45 -18.75 2.97
N ALA A 314 5.52 -19.37 3.48
CA ALA A 314 5.64 -19.81 4.87
C ALA A 314 7.01 -19.40 5.42
N LEU A 315 7.08 -18.88 6.63
CA LEU A 315 8.36 -18.63 7.32
C LEU A 315 9.00 -19.96 7.71
N LEU A 316 10.32 -19.99 7.70
CA LEU A 316 11.11 -21.10 8.24
C LEU A 316 11.28 -20.97 9.76
N SER A 317 11.34 -19.73 10.26
CA SER A 317 11.37 -19.39 11.67
C SER A 317 10.54 -18.14 11.92
N ASP A 318 9.80 -18.12 13.02
CA ASP A 318 9.09 -16.93 13.50
C ASP A 318 9.99 -15.98 14.31
N GLU A 319 11.22 -16.40 14.59
CA GLU A 319 12.27 -15.56 15.14
C GLU A 319 12.92 -14.79 14.00
N GLY A 320 12.88 -13.47 14.10
CA GLY A 320 13.49 -12.58 13.14
C GLY A 320 14.98 -12.46 13.38
N LEU A 321 15.73 -12.27 12.30
CA LEU A 321 17.15 -12.01 12.31
C LEU A 321 17.37 -10.49 12.32
N GLU A 322 18.07 -9.96 13.32
CA GLU A 322 18.38 -8.54 13.36
C GLU A 322 19.33 -8.17 12.22
N VAL A 323 19.00 -7.07 11.54
CA VAL A 323 19.80 -6.53 10.46
C VAL A 323 20.64 -5.40 11.00
N THR A 324 21.97 -5.63 11.16
CA THR A 324 22.90 -4.63 11.69
C THR A 324 23.88 -4.17 10.62
N GLY A 325 24.12 -2.86 10.55
CA GLY A 325 25.13 -2.22 9.67
C GLY A 325 24.54 -1.20 8.72
N SER A 326 25.40 -0.29 8.24
CA SER A 326 25.05 0.73 7.25
C SER A 326 24.85 0.13 5.84
N GLU A 327 25.35 -1.06 5.59
CA GLU A 327 25.12 -1.83 4.37
C GLU A 327 23.98 -2.82 4.59
N MET A 328 22.95 -2.74 3.76
CA MET A 328 21.74 -3.56 3.82
C MET A 328 21.99 -5.06 3.56
N SER A 329 23.23 -5.52 3.54
CA SER A 329 23.63 -6.88 3.17
C SER A 329 23.98 -7.79 4.34
N THR A 330 24.05 -7.28 5.58
CA THR A 330 24.50 -8.11 6.73
C THR A 330 23.33 -8.53 7.59
N ILE A 331 23.02 -9.83 7.56
CA ILE A 331 22.06 -10.48 8.50
C ILE A 331 22.88 -11.14 9.58
N ARG A 332 22.71 -10.75 10.86
CA ARG A 332 23.29 -11.45 12.01
C ARG A 332 22.23 -12.32 12.68
N CYS A 333 22.58 -13.58 12.91
CA CYS A 333 21.79 -14.53 13.67
C CYS A 333 22.40 -14.63 15.08
N GLU A 334 21.74 -14.08 16.10
CA GLU A 334 22.03 -14.46 17.48
C GLU A 334 21.11 -15.64 17.84
N GLY A 335 21.71 -16.83 18.01
CA GLY A 335 21.00 -18.00 18.55
C GLY A 335 20.65 -19.13 17.60
N LEU A 336 20.77 -18.98 16.29
CA LEU A 336 20.71 -20.10 15.35
C LEU A 336 22.10 -20.33 14.76
N ASN A 337 22.74 -21.46 15.10
CA ASN A 337 23.89 -21.98 14.38
C ASN A 337 23.47 -22.44 12.97
N VAL A 338 23.08 -21.50 12.11
CA VAL A 338 23.12 -21.69 10.69
C VAL A 338 24.53 -21.29 10.28
N LEU A 339 25.42 -22.29 10.23
CA LEU A 339 26.73 -22.17 9.61
C LEU A 339 26.54 -21.62 8.19
N VAL A 340 26.68 -20.32 8.03
CA VAL A 340 27.06 -19.73 6.75
C VAL A 340 28.57 -19.95 6.68
N GLU A 341 28.99 -21.17 6.35
CA GLU A 341 30.38 -21.43 6.03
C GLU A 341 30.74 -20.67 4.76
N GLY A 342 31.71 -19.77 4.95
CA GLY A 342 32.76 -19.42 4.04
C GLY A 342 32.40 -19.14 2.60
N ALA A 343 32.16 -17.87 2.26
CA ALA A 343 32.61 -17.39 0.97
C ALA A 343 34.15 -17.30 1.04
N GLU A 344 34.85 -18.32 0.55
CA GLU A 344 36.29 -18.17 0.26
C GLU A 344 36.45 -17.04 -0.79
N PRO A 345 37.42 -16.15 -0.60
CA PRO A 345 37.73 -15.16 -1.61
C PRO A 345 38.26 -15.90 -2.84
N PHE A 346 37.65 -15.64 -3.98
CA PHE A 346 38.14 -16.14 -5.28
C PHE A 346 39.60 -15.74 -5.44
N PRO A 347 40.51 -16.66 -5.85
CA PRO A 347 41.91 -16.33 -6.10
C PRO A 347 42.01 -15.34 -7.25
N HIS A 348 42.78 -14.29 -7.00
CA HIS A 348 43.24 -13.35 -8.03
C HIS A 348 43.87 -14.16 -9.17
N LEU A 349 43.24 -14.24 -10.32
CA LEU A 349 43.89 -14.57 -11.58
C LEU A 349 44.58 -13.28 -12.06
N GLY A 350 45.89 -13.20 -11.80
CA GLY A 350 46.77 -12.26 -12.45
C GLY A 350 46.99 -12.64 -13.91
N CYS A 351 47.02 -11.65 -14.72
CA CYS A 351 47.67 -11.26 -15.96
C CYS A 351 46.74 -10.44 -16.82
#